data_6742c6b8dd93176cdd7db7aef4736d21
#
_entry.id   6742c6b8dd93176cdd7db7aef4736d21
#
_cell.length_a   1.000
_cell.length_b   1.000
_cell.length_c   1.000
_cell.angle_alpha   90.00
_cell.angle_beta   90.00
_cell.angle_gamma   90.00
#
_symmetry.space_group_name_H-M   'P 1'
#
loop_
_entity.id
_entity.type
_entity.pdbx_description
1 polymer ?
#
loop_
_entity_poly.entity_id
_entity_poly.type
_entity_poly.pdbx_seq_one_letter_code
_entity_poly.pdbx_strand_id
1 'polypeptide(L)'
;MRVAGIAPASAGALFFLAALFSVSPARAEEEPVEKSYAIPAAEILVFDFLLNRVDNQHYGCCDYRVTSDTVRRNLRSSWGVDRDPFEVNQIGHPYQGSMYHTFARSAGLDYWEGLAYTFLGSAFWEISGESTPPSRNDQITTGIGGSFLGEALFRMASLVLERDYLHGTWREIAAAVVSPATGFNRVAFGDRFRKVFPSHDPAHFTRLQLGFSGTPDLDAGESVTSTHLKRNEALADLYLEYGLPGKRGYEYTRPFDYFAFQASLSSANGIENVLTRGLLKGKAYAEGENLRGIVGLYGSYDYIYPQTFRVSSTGLSLGTTLQWHPSKDFTVLGSALAGAGYTAVGTARSTVDGDYHYGLAPQGLLAARLVYRDRAAIDLTAREYFVTHVGAASRGGHENIARVDAAFTWRIQGPHGVSIKYLGNFRDAYYPDAGDLSQHRGTVGIFYTLLGSERFGAVNWR
;
A
#
# COMPACT_ATOMS: atom_id res chain seq x y z
N MET A 1 -23.83 -5.21 -17.58
CA MET A 1 -23.63 -3.76 -17.65
C MET A 1 -22.15 -3.53 -17.98
N ARG A 2 -21.82 -2.76 -19.01
CA ARG A 2 -20.41 -2.58 -19.44
C ARG A 2 -19.73 -1.67 -18.41
N VAL A 3 -18.75 -2.19 -17.69
CA VAL A 3 -17.80 -1.38 -16.93
C VAL A 3 -17.10 -0.48 -17.94
N ALA A 4 -17.39 0.82 -17.87
CA ALA A 4 -16.65 1.81 -18.64
C ALA A 4 -15.20 1.75 -18.14
N GLY A 5 -14.28 1.39 -19.02
CA GLY A 5 -12.86 1.29 -18.71
C GLY A 5 -12.38 2.62 -18.12
N ILE A 6 -11.75 2.55 -16.97
CA ILE A 6 -10.88 3.61 -16.45
C ILE A 6 -9.88 3.86 -17.56
N ALA A 7 -9.92 5.05 -18.13
CA ALA A 7 -8.96 5.46 -19.15
C ALA A 7 -7.55 5.24 -18.58
N PRO A 8 -6.61 4.70 -19.36
CA PRO A 8 -5.28 4.44 -18.86
C PRO A 8 -4.66 5.78 -18.44
N ALA A 9 -4.41 5.94 -17.15
CA ALA A 9 -3.47 6.92 -16.63
C ALA A 9 -2.08 6.47 -17.12
N SER A 10 -1.90 6.68 -18.43
CA SER A 10 -0.83 6.12 -19.23
C SER A 10 0.46 6.89 -19.04
N ALA A 11 1.55 6.24 -19.34
CA ALA A 11 2.89 6.75 -19.70
C ALA A 11 3.49 7.93 -18.89
N GLY A 12 2.72 8.92 -18.48
CA GLY A 12 3.20 10.06 -17.70
C GLY A 12 3.63 9.70 -16.27
N ALA A 13 2.90 8.81 -15.58
CA ALA A 13 3.24 8.37 -14.23
C ALA A 13 4.55 7.55 -14.18
N LEU A 14 4.86 6.82 -15.23
CA LEU A 14 6.07 6.01 -15.34
C LEU A 14 7.37 6.83 -15.47
N PHE A 15 7.29 7.98 -16.14
CA PHE A 15 8.45 8.88 -16.28
C PHE A 15 8.82 9.59 -14.96
N PHE A 16 7.83 9.89 -14.12
CA PHE A 16 8.05 10.57 -12.83
C PHE A 16 8.59 9.66 -11.73
N LEU A 17 8.29 8.37 -11.78
CA LEU A 17 8.82 7.40 -10.82
C LEU A 17 10.33 7.15 -10.99
N ALA A 18 10.88 7.35 -12.20
CA ALA A 18 12.33 7.27 -12.43
C ALA A 18 13.14 8.28 -11.58
N ALA A 19 12.50 9.37 -11.14
CA ALA A 19 13.12 10.40 -10.32
C ALA A 19 13.48 9.94 -8.89
N LEU A 20 12.92 8.85 -8.40
CA LEU A 20 13.26 8.27 -7.07
C LEU A 20 14.62 7.54 -7.07
N PHE A 21 15.32 7.45 -8.20
CA PHE A 21 16.46 6.54 -8.40
C PHE A 21 17.86 7.16 -8.28
N SER A 22 18.02 8.45 -7.97
CA SER A 22 19.35 9.07 -7.85
C SER A 22 19.72 9.41 -6.40
N VAL A 23 21.00 9.27 -6.05
CA VAL A 23 21.52 9.40 -4.67
C VAL A 23 22.38 10.67 -4.54
N SER A 24 21.97 11.61 -3.71
CA SER A 24 22.87 12.54 -2.96
C SER A 24 22.10 13.24 -1.85
N PRO A 25 22.64 13.36 -0.63
CA PRO A 25 21.97 13.97 0.49
C PRO A 25 22.20 15.49 0.51
N ALA A 26 21.14 16.27 0.60
CA ALA A 26 21.21 17.65 1.04
C ALA A 26 20.68 17.74 2.49
N ARG A 27 21.43 18.42 3.35
CA ARG A 27 21.07 18.65 4.76
C ARG A 27 20.33 19.98 4.86
N ALA A 28 19.03 19.94 5.12
CA ALA A 28 18.26 21.14 5.43
C ALA A 28 18.28 21.42 6.93
N GLU A 29 18.51 22.68 7.33
CA GLU A 29 18.34 23.14 8.72
C GLU A 29 16.85 23.12 9.09
N GLU A 30 16.54 22.56 10.27
CA GLU A 30 15.17 22.40 10.75
C GLU A 30 14.61 23.69 11.30
N GLU A 31 13.74 24.37 10.55
CA GLU A 31 12.78 25.29 11.16
C GLU A 31 11.49 24.55 11.52
N PRO A 32 10.90 24.81 12.70
CA PRO A 32 9.67 24.12 13.12
C PRO A 32 8.53 24.40 12.12
N VAL A 33 7.90 23.33 11.62
CA VAL A 33 6.74 23.43 10.75
C VAL A 33 5.56 23.98 11.56
N GLU A 34 4.96 25.07 11.13
CA GLU A 34 3.78 25.62 11.78
C GLU A 34 2.57 24.72 11.56
N LYS A 35 2.01 24.16 12.63
CA LYS A 35 0.82 23.30 12.60
C LYS A 35 -0.44 24.10 12.26
N SER A 36 -1.31 23.54 11.42
CA SER A 36 -2.67 24.03 11.22
C SER A 36 -3.68 22.93 11.44
N TYR A 37 -4.61 23.14 12.37
CA TYR A 37 -5.72 22.22 12.60
C TYR A 37 -6.96 22.58 11.77
N ALA A 38 -7.16 23.84 11.45
CA ALA A 38 -8.35 24.29 10.71
C ALA A 38 -8.30 23.94 9.21
N ILE A 39 -7.10 24.03 8.60
CA ILE A 39 -6.95 23.79 7.16
C ILE A 39 -7.32 22.36 6.80
N PRO A 40 -6.72 21.30 7.38
CA PRO A 40 -7.08 19.93 7.00
C PRO A 40 -8.53 19.57 7.33
N ALA A 41 -9.13 20.16 8.36
CA ALA A 41 -10.56 20.00 8.63
C ALA A 41 -11.40 20.55 7.49
N ALA A 42 -11.11 21.77 7.01
CA ALA A 42 -11.81 22.37 5.88
C ALA A 42 -11.57 21.59 4.58
N GLU A 43 -10.35 21.13 4.34
CA GLU A 43 -10.00 20.34 3.15
C GLU A 43 -10.77 19.02 3.09
N ILE A 44 -10.88 18.31 4.19
CA ILE A 44 -11.65 17.06 4.28
C ILE A 44 -13.13 17.32 3.96
N LEU A 45 -13.74 18.35 4.56
CA LEU A 45 -15.14 18.69 4.29
C LEU A 45 -15.37 19.04 2.81
N VAL A 46 -14.48 19.83 2.21
CA VAL A 46 -14.58 20.20 0.79
C VAL A 46 -14.33 18.99 -0.11
N PHE A 47 -13.34 18.17 0.22
CA PHE A 47 -13.03 16.95 -0.52
C PHE A 47 -14.22 15.99 -0.51
N ASP A 48 -14.83 15.72 0.63
CA ASP A 48 -16.00 14.85 0.77
C ASP A 48 -17.20 15.39 0.00
N PHE A 49 -17.44 16.70 0.08
CA PHE A 49 -18.50 17.32 -0.70
C PHE A 49 -18.28 17.13 -2.21
N LEU A 50 -17.06 17.35 -2.70
CA LEU A 50 -16.72 17.18 -4.12
C LEU A 50 -16.81 15.71 -4.53
N LEU A 51 -16.30 14.79 -3.70
CA LEU A 51 -16.36 13.35 -3.93
C LEU A 51 -17.82 12.89 -4.04
N ASN A 52 -18.67 13.27 -3.10
CA ASN A 52 -20.10 12.95 -3.17
C ASN A 52 -20.75 13.47 -4.48
N ARG A 53 -20.36 14.66 -4.98
CA ARG A 53 -20.89 15.17 -6.26
C ARG A 53 -20.44 14.33 -7.45
N VAL A 54 -19.17 13.91 -7.46
CA VAL A 54 -18.61 13.06 -8.50
C VAL A 54 -19.28 11.68 -8.48
N ASP A 55 -19.39 11.05 -7.31
CA ASP A 55 -19.98 9.72 -7.17
C ASP A 55 -21.48 9.71 -7.52
N ASN A 56 -22.23 10.72 -7.06
CA ASN A 56 -23.63 10.86 -7.45
C ASN A 56 -23.82 11.03 -8.96
N GLN A 57 -22.88 11.71 -9.65
CA GLN A 57 -22.93 11.86 -11.10
C GLN A 57 -22.48 10.59 -11.83
N HIS A 58 -21.47 9.89 -11.30
CA HIS A 58 -20.87 8.72 -11.96
C HIS A 58 -21.72 7.46 -11.80
N TYR A 59 -22.13 7.17 -10.58
CA TYR A 59 -22.89 5.96 -10.28
C TYR A 59 -24.39 6.13 -10.53
N GLY A 60 -24.91 7.37 -10.51
CA GLY A 60 -26.29 7.68 -10.85
C GLY A 60 -27.36 7.01 -9.99
N CYS A 61 -26.95 6.32 -8.91
CA CYS A 61 -27.82 5.59 -7.99
C CYS A 61 -28.10 6.38 -6.71
N CYS A 62 -28.95 5.80 -5.85
CA CYS A 62 -29.50 6.43 -4.66
C CYS A 62 -28.50 6.60 -3.52
N ASP A 63 -27.39 5.86 -3.49
CA ASP A 63 -26.48 5.77 -2.34
C ASP A 63 -25.74 7.09 -2.05
N TYR A 64 -25.52 7.92 -3.07
CA TYR A 64 -24.90 9.24 -2.93
C TYR A 64 -25.89 10.42 -2.93
N ARG A 65 -27.23 10.15 -2.88
CA ARG A 65 -28.26 11.20 -2.78
C ARG A 65 -28.51 11.60 -1.33
N VAL A 66 -27.59 12.35 -0.78
CA VAL A 66 -27.66 12.79 0.61
C VAL A 66 -28.65 13.92 0.80
N THR A 67 -29.48 13.83 1.85
CA THR A 67 -30.46 14.82 2.30
C THR A 67 -30.32 15.02 3.81
N SER A 68 -30.92 16.09 4.35
CA SER A 68 -30.96 16.28 5.80
C SER A 68 -31.62 15.11 6.56
N ASP A 69 -32.58 14.42 5.91
CA ASP A 69 -33.24 13.26 6.52
C ASP A 69 -32.37 12.02 6.51
N THR A 70 -31.57 11.78 5.44
CA THR A 70 -30.60 10.68 5.42
C THR A 70 -29.52 10.91 6.47
N VAL A 71 -28.98 12.12 6.61
CA VAL A 71 -28.00 12.47 7.65
C VAL A 71 -28.57 12.24 9.06
N ARG A 72 -29.81 12.70 9.34
CA ARG A 72 -30.45 12.45 10.63
C ARG A 72 -30.66 10.96 10.93
N ARG A 73 -31.00 10.19 9.91
CA ARG A 73 -31.17 8.75 10.02
C ARG A 73 -29.81 8.10 10.31
N ASN A 74 -28.77 8.44 9.57
CA ASN A 74 -27.45 7.87 9.73
C ASN A 74 -26.86 8.17 11.12
N LEU A 75 -27.05 9.38 11.66
CA LEU A 75 -26.66 9.74 13.04
C LEU A 75 -27.34 8.87 14.12
N ARG A 76 -28.48 8.23 13.80
CA ARG A 76 -29.24 7.39 14.73
C ARG A 76 -29.17 5.91 14.43
N SER A 77 -28.61 5.56 13.27
CA SER A 77 -28.49 4.18 12.82
C SER A 77 -27.37 3.46 13.56
N SER A 78 -27.52 2.16 13.75
CA SER A 78 -26.41 1.30 14.16
C SER A 78 -25.45 1.12 12.98
N TRP A 79 -24.15 1.13 13.28
CA TRP A 79 -23.10 0.86 12.30
C TRP A 79 -23.16 -0.61 11.84
N GLY A 80 -23.26 -0.82 10.55
CA GLY A 80 -23.35 -2.13 9.90
C GLY A 80 -22.02 -2.60 9.29
N VAL A 81 -22.15 -3.53 8.36
CA VAL A 81 -21.09 -3.93 7.41
C VAL A 81 -21.64 -3.59 6.03
N ASP A 82 -20.95 -2.74 5.32
CA ASP A 82 -21.28 -2.39 3.95
C ASP A 82 -20.90 -3.51 2.97
N ARG A 83 -21.58 -3.55 1.82
CA ARG A 83 -21.41 -4.56 0.78
C ARG A 83 -21.16 -3.95 -0.60
N ASP A 84 -20.62 -2.77 -0.65
CA ASP A 84 -20.20 -2.14 -1.88
C ASP A 84 -19.19 -3.02 -2.63
N PRO A 85 -18.94 -2.79 -3.93
CA PRO A 85 -17.96 -3.53 -4.69
C PRO A 85 -16.61 -3.57 -3.99
N PHE A 86 -15.92 -4.72 -4.06
CA PHE A 86 -14.65 -4.96 -3.35
C PHE A 86 -13.63 -3.84 -3.61
N GLU A 87 -13.54 -3.35 -4.84
CA GLU A 87 -12.59 -2.30 -5.23
C GLU A 87 -12.93 -0.96 -4.59
N VAL A 88 -14.22 -0.66 -4.35
CA VAL A 88 -14.66 0.54 -3.63
C VAL A 88 -14.21 0.44 -2.18
N ASN A 89 -14.59 -0.65 -1.49
CA ASN A 89 -14.32 -0.81 -0.06
C ASN A 89 -12.85 -1.09 0.26
N GLN A 90 -12.08 -1.69 -0.67
CA GLN A 90 -10.73 -2.18 -0.37
C GLN A 90 -9.61 -1.40 -1.07
N ILE A 91 -9.91 -0.49 -2.00
CA ILE A 91 -8.95 0.45 -2.60
C ILE A 91 -9.46 1.89 -2.59
N GLY A 92 -10.75 2.10 -2.89
CA GLY A 92 -11.38 3.42 -2.88
C GLY A 92 -11.34 4.07 -1.50
N HIS A 93 -11.92 3.43 -0.50
CA HIS A 93 -11.92 3.89 0.89
C HIS A 93 -10.52 4.05 1.50
N PRO A 94 -9.57 3.09 1.39
CA PRO A 94 -8.19 3.33 1.84
C PRO A 94 -7.50 4.49 1.11
N TYR A 95 -7.76 4.69 -0.18
CA TYR A 95 -7.22 5.84 -0.90
C TYR A 95 -7.83 7.17 -0.43
N GLN A 96 -9.15 7.21 -0.20
CA GLN A 96 -9.86 8.34 0.41
C GLN A 96 -9.26 8.68 1.78
N GLY A 97 -9.09 7.67 2.66
CA GLY A 97 -8.42 7.83 3.95
C GLY A 97 -6.98 8.31 3.83
N SER A 98 -6.24 7.87 2.80
CA SER A 98 -4.90 8.37 2.55
C SER A 98 -4.88 9.86 2.22
N MET A 99 -5.91 10.38 1.53
CA MET A 99 -6.08 11.82 1.29
C MET A 99 -6.30 12.59 2.60
N TYR A 100 -7.18 12.10 3.48
CA TYR A 100 -7.44 12.73 4.79
C TYR A 100 -6.17 12.78 5.64
N HIS A 101 -5.47 11.66 5.71
CA HIS A 101 -4.21 11.57 6.45
C HIS A 101 -3.17 12.56 5.91
N THR A 102 -3.01 12.60 4.59
CA THR A 102 -2.01 13.47 3.97
C THR A 102 -2.38 14.95 3.97
N PHE A 103 -3.65 15.34 3.98
CA PHE A 103 -4.07 16.72 4.27
C PHE A 103 -3.55 17.15 5.66
N ALA A 104 -3.77 16.32 6.68
CA ALA A 104 -3.31 16.61 8.03
C ALA A 104 -1.77 16.64 8.11
N ARG A 105 -1.08 15.63 7.55
CA ARG A 105 0.38 15.55 7.57
C ARG A 105 1.04 16.72 6.85
N SER A 106 0.56 17.09 5.68
CA SER A 106 1.09 18.21 4.90
C SER A 106 0.78 19.58 5.54
N ALA A 107 -0.20 19.66 6.43
CA ALA A 107 -0.49 20.84 7.26
C ALA A 107 0.35 20.89 8.54
N GLY A 108 1.38 20.04 8.68
CA GLY A 108 2.33 20.04 9.78
C GLY A 108 1.93 19.20 10.99
N LEU A 109 0.81 18.46 10.96
CA LEU A 109 0.38 17.59 12.03
C LEU A 109 1.25 16.33 12.10
N ASP A 110 1.37 15.72 13.29
CA ASP A 110 2.06 14.45 13.40
C ASP A 110 1.23 13.26 12.93
N TYR A 111 1.80 12.05 12.96
CA TYR A 111 1.14 10.82 12.51
C TYR A 111 -0.16 10.54 13.26
N TRP A 112 -0.18 10.70 14.58
CA TRP A 112 -1.34 10.38 15.42
C TRP A 112 -2.45 11.40 15.28
N GLU A 113 -2.10 12.65 15.12
CA GLU A 113 -3.03 13.71 14.74
C GLU A 113 -3.64 13.43 13.35
N GLY A 114 -2.80 13.04 12.37
CA GLY A 114 -3.25 12.63 11.03
C GLY A 114 -4.21 11.42 11.07
N LEU A 115 -3.89 10.41 11.89
CA LEU A 115 -4.77 9.26 12.11
C LEU A 115 -6.14 9.69 12.67
N ALA A 116 -6.15 10.61 13.64
CA ALA A 116 -7.41 11.15 14.21
C ALA A 116 -8.24 11.87 13.14
N TYR A 117 -7.62 12.70 12.29
CA TYR A 117 -8.30 13.34 11.16
C TYR A 117 -8.87 12.33 10.17
N THR A 118 -8.14 11.25 9.90
CA THR A 118 -8.61 10.20 9.00
C THR A 118 -9.85 9.50 9.55
N PHE A 119 -9.86 9.18 10.84
CA PHE A 119 -11.05 8.59 11.49
C PHE A 119 -12.24 9.53 11.51
N LEU A 120 -12.02 10.82 11.79
CA LEU A 120 -13.08 11.82 11.81
C LEU A 120 -13.64 12.08 10.40
N GLY A 121 -12.77 12.15 9.38
CA GLY A 121 -13.15 12.29 7.98
C GLY A 121 -13.95 11.08 7.50
N SER A 122 -13.49 9.87 7.81
CA SER A 122 -14.24 8.65 7.51
C SER A 122 -15.62 8.65 8.18
N ALA A 123 -15.71 8.94 9.47
CA ALA A 123 -16.99 9.00 10.16
C ALA A 123 -17.91 10.09 9.59
N PHE A 124 -17.36 11.22 9.17
CA PHE A 124 -18.11 12.29 8.51
C PHE A 124 -18.65 11.81 7.15
N TRP A 125 -17.85 11.10 6.35
CA TRP A 125 -18.28 10.52 5.09
C TRP A 125 -19.42 9.52 5.27
N GLU A 126 -19.30 8.58 6.19
CA GLU A 126 -20.33 7.57 6.51
C GLU A 126 -21.65 8.19 6.93
N ILE A 127 -21.63 9.33 7.60
CA ILE A 127 -22.83 10.01 8.09
C ILE A 127 -23.43 10.93 7.02
N SER A 128 -22.59 11.62 6.24
CA SER A 128 -23.02 12.74 5.40
C SER A 128 -22.54 12.69 3.94
N GLY A 129 -21.70 11.76 3.58
CA GLY A 129 -21.25 11.51 2.21
C GLY A 129 -22.12 10.48 1.49
N GLU A 130 -22.74 9.57 2.25
CA GLU A 130 -23.61 8.51 1.74
C GLU A 130 -25.02 8.55 2.35
N SER A 131 -25.97 7.96 1.62
CA SER A 131 -27.34 7.80 2.13
C SER A 131 -27.59 6.45 2.77
N THR A 132 -26.66 5.50 2.67
CA THR A 132 -26.66 4.20 3.34
C THR A 132 -26.38 4.32 4.84
N PRO A 133 -26.73 3.32 5.68
CA PRO A 133 -26.34 3.32 7.08
C PRO A 133 -24.81 3.24 7.23
N PRO A 134 -24.22 3.92 8.25
CA PRO A 134 -22.78 3.94 8.45
C PRO A 134 -22.13 2.56 8.59
N SER A 135 -20.94 2.40 8.05
CA SER A 135 -20.23 1.14 7.90
C SER A 135 -18.99 1.03 8.81
N ARG A 136 -18.83 -0.12 9.48
CA ARG A 136 -17.66 -0.40 10.32
C ARG A 136 -16.43 -0.81 9.50
N ASN A 137 -16.66 -1.57 8.43
CA ASN A 137 -15.56 -2.02 7.56
C ASN A 137 -14.89 -0.82 6.90
N ASP A 138 -15.70 0.18 6.45
CA ASP A 138 -15.15 1.35 5.80
C ASP A 138 -14.47 2.29 6.80
N GLN A 139 -15.00 2.38 8.02
CA GLN A 139 -14.32 3.07 9.11
C GLN A 139 -12.92 2.44 9.42
N ILE A 140 -12.78 1.13 9.34
CA ILE A 140 -11.50 0.44 9.57
C ILE A 140 -10.58 0.61 8.36
N THR A 141 -11.08 0.37 7.14
CA THR A 141 -10.26 0.42 5.92
C THR A 141 -9.85 1.85 5.59
N THR A 142 -10.75 2.82 5.68
CA THR A 142 -10.46 4.25 5.51
C THR A 142 -9.59 4.77 6.65
N GLY A 143 -9.99 4.53 7.91
CA GLY A 143 -9.33 5.08 9.09
C GLY A 143 -7.93 4.53 9.28
N ILE A 144 -7.78 3.22 9.40
CA ILE A 144 -6.50 2.56 9.70
C ILE A 144 -5.71 2.28 8.40
N GLY A 145 -6.33 1.58 7.44
CA GLY A 145 -5.69 1.22 6.17
C GLY A 145 -5.28 2.47 5.38
N GLY A 146 -6.17 3.45 5.31
CA GLY A 146 -5.90 4.73 4.67
C GLY A 146 -4.79 5.53 5.35
N SER A 147 -4.69 5.50 6.68
CA SER A 147 -3.58 6.15 7.39
C SER A 147 -2.22 5.48 7.12
N PHE A 148 -2.17 4.14 7.02
CA PHE A 148 -0.94 3.44 6.68
C PHE A 148 -0.50 3.76 5.24
N LEU A 149 -1.44 3.74 4.31
CA LEU A 149 -1.18 4.12 2.92
C LEU A 149 -0.78 5.59 2.82
N GLY A 150 -1.52 6.48 3.47
CA GLY A 150 -1.29 7.93 3.45
C GLY A 150 0.07 8.34 4.00
N GLU A 151 0.51 7.75 5.12
CA GLU A 151 1.84 8.06 5.67
C GLU A 151 2.96 7.60 4.74
N ALA A 152 2.83 6.42 4.10
CA ALA A 152 3.80 5.96 3.12
C ALA A 152 3.88 6.93 1.92
N LEU A 153 2.74 7.32 1.35
CA LEU A 153 2.68 8.25 0.23
C LEU A 153 3.22 9.65 0.60
N PHE A 154 2.88 10.16 1.79
CA PHE A 154 3.39 11.42 2.30
C PHE A 154 4.92 11.41 2.41
N ARG A 155 5.49 10.36 2.98
CA ARG A 155 6.95 10.25 3.13
C ARG A 155 7.66 10.03 1.80
N MET A 156 7.06 9.31 0.87
CA MET A 156 7.57 9.19 -0.51
C MET A 156 7.58 10.54 -1.22
N ALA A 157 6.51 11.32 -1.10
CA ALA A 157 6.46 12.68 -1.65
C ALA A 157 7.52 13.60 -1.01
N SER A 158 7.72 13.48 0.32
CA SER A 158 8.76 14.23 1.04
C SER A 158 10.16 13.88 0.53
N LEU A 159 10.46 12.59 0.29
CA LEU A 159 11.72 12.18 -0.32
C LEU A 159 11.94 12.81 -1.69
N VAL A 160 10.90 12.89 -2.53
CA VAL A 160 10.97 13.55 -3.85
C VAL A 160 11.28 15.04 -3.68
N LEU A 161 10.64 15.70 -2.70
CA LEU A 161 10.81 17.14 -2.46
C LEU A 161 12.19 17.50 -1.89
N GLU A 162 12.81 16.62 -1.12
CA GLU A 162 14.14 16.83 -0.52
C GLU A 162 15.30 16.66 -1.52
N ARG A 163 15.05 16.16 -2.73
CA ARG A 163 16.13 15.80 -3.66
C ARG A 163 16.33 16.83 -4.77
N ASP A 164 17.60 17.05 -5.10
CA ASP A 164 18.03 18.09 -6.06
C ASP A 164 18.05 17.65 -7.53
N TYR A 165 17.85 16.36 -7.82
CA TYR A 165 17.90 15.86 -9.20
C TYR A 165 16.67 16.23 -10.05
N LEU A 166 15.54 16.55 -9.43
CA LEU A 166 14.41 17.20 -10.07
C LEU A 166 14.34 18.66 -9.67
N HIS A 167 14.36 19.55 -10.64
CA HIS A 167 14.35 21.00 -10.38
C HIS A 167 12.98 21.62 -10.62
N GLY A 168 12.67 22.64 -9.81
CA GLY A 168 11.51 23.50 -9.99
C GLY A 168 10.19 22.74 -10.06
N THR A 169 9.37 23.06 -11.04
CA THR A 169 7.99 22.56 -11.21
C THR A 169 7.90 21.04 -11.34
N TRP A 170 8.89 20.37 -11.94
CA TRP A 170 8.87 18.91 -12.10
C TRP A 170 8.95 18.16 -10.78
N ARG A 171 9.69 18.68 -9.82
CA ARG A 171 9.75 18.14 -8.47
C ARG A 171 8.41 18.24 -7.75
N GLU A 172 7.75 19.39 -7.86
CA GLU A 172 6.41 19.62 -7.29
C GLU A 172 5.36 18.68 -7.93
N ILE A 173 5.38 18.55 -9.24
CA ILE A 173 4.48 17.64 -9.98
C ILE A 173 4.72 16.19 -9.56
N ALA A 174 5.97 15.75 -9.47
CA ALA A 174 6.29 14.39 -9.05
C ALA A 174 5.80 14.10 -7.61
N ALA A 175 6.00 15.03 -6.69
CA ALA A 175 5.49 14.91 -5.33
C ALA A 175 3.95 14.89 -5.29
N ALA A 176 3.28 15.73 -6.09
CA ALA A 176 1.83 15.77 -6.19
C ALA A 176 1.24 14.49 -6.81
N VAL A 177 1.94 13.84 -7.75
CA VAL A 177 1.52 12.54 -8.30
C VAL A 177 1.58 11.45 -7.25
N VAL A 178 2.61 11.46 -6.38
CA VAL A 178 2.75 10.49 -5.28
C VAL A 178 1.75 10.77 -4.17
N SER A 179 1.56 12.03 -3.79
CA SER A 179 0.66 12.47 -2.72
C SER A 179 -0.09 13.74 -3.15
N PRO A 180 -1.29 13.59 -3.78
CA PRO A 180 -2.05 14.72 -4.31
C PRO A 180 -2.41 15.77 -3.25
N ALA A 181 -2.77 15.36 -2.02
CA ALA A 181 -3.05 16.28 -0.93
C ALA A 181 -1.82 17.12 -0.55
N THR A 182 -0.63 16.52 -0.52
CA THR A 182 0.62 17.26 -0.29
C THR A 182 0.86 18.28 -1.41
N GLY A 183 0.67 17.88 -2.66
CA GLY A 183 0.78 18.77 -3.81
C GLY A 183 -0.22 19.94 -3.76
N PHE A 184 -1.47 19.64 -3.43
CA PHE A 184 -2.53 20.64 -3.28
C PHE A 184 -2.17 21.67 -2.21
N ASN A 185 -1.78 21.24 -1.00
CA ASN A 185 -1.43 22.12 0.10
C ASN A 185 -0.27 23.05 -0.24
N ARG A 186 0.73 22.54 -0.95
CA ARG A 186 1.88 23.35 -1.41
C ARG A 186 1.49 24.40 -2.43
N VAL A 187 0.54 24.10 -3.30
CA VAL A 187 0.04 25.06 -4.31
C VAL A 187 -0.94 26.06 -3.68
N ALA A 188 -1.90 25.59 -2.87
CA ALA A 188 -2.99 26.41 -2.34
C ALA A 188 -2.54 27.37 -1.24
N PHE A 189 -1.60 26.94 -0.39
CA PHE A 189 -1.15 27.72 0.79
C PHE A 189 0.28 28.21 0.67
N GLY A 190 0.95 27.99 -0.44
CA GLY A 190 2.23 28.57 -0.81
C GLY A 190 3.32 28.27 0.21
N ASP A 191 4.00 29.34 0.67
CA ASP A 191 5.21 29.23 1.50
C ASP A 191 4.96 28.58 2.86
N ARG A 192 3.75 28.62 3.40
CA ARG A 192 3.38 27.99 4.67
C ARG A 192 3.62 26.47 4.66
N PHE A 193 3.29 25.79 3.55
CA PHE A 193 3.40 24.32 3.44
C PHE A 193 4.44 23.87 2.42
N ARG A 194 5.28 24.77 1.94
CA ARG A 194 6.41 24.42 1.07
C ARG A 194 7.59 23.85 1.81
N LYS A 195 7.66 24.00 3.13
CA LYS A 195 8.70 23.39 3.94
C LYS A 195 8.57 21.87 3.83
N VAL A 196 9.66 21.24 3.48
CA VAL A 196 9.71 19.78 3.39
C VAL A 196 9.68 19.22 4.81
N PHE A 197 8.92 18.15 5.01
CA PHE A 197 8.95 17.39 6.26
C PHE A 197 10.33 16.72 6.38
N PRO A 198 11.13 17.01 7.41
CA PRO A 198 12.49 16.49 7.50
C PRO A 198 12.46 14.98 7.63
N SER A 199 13.05 14.29 6.64
CA SER A 199 13.14 12.84 6.61
C SER A 199 14.25 12.30 7.50
N HIS A 200 15.18 13.15 7.95
CA HIS A 200 16.38 12.80 8.69
C HIS A 200 17.36 11.88 7.92
N ASP A 201 17.38 12.01 6.60
CA ASP A 201 18.28 11.30 5.69
C ASP A 201 18.21 9.75 5.85
N PRO A 202 17.06 9.12 5.65
CA PRO A 202 16.92 7.67 5.74
C PRO A 202 17.70 6.96 4.64
N ALA A 203 18.29 5.82 4.96
CA ALA A 203 18.69 4.89 3.92
C ALA A 203 17.44 4.31 3.26
N HIS A 204 17.37 4.30 1.94
CA HIS A 204 16.23 3.79 1.19
C HIS A 204 16.67 3.01 -0.04
N PHE A 205 15.78 2.18 -0.51
CA PHE A 205 15.93 1.41 -1.74
C PHE A 205 14.66 1.53 -2.58
N THR A 206 14.84 1.73 -3.88
CA THR A 206 13.75 1.73 -4.85
C THR A 206 14.05 0.78 -5.99
N ARG A 207 13.01 0.14 -6.52
CA ARG A 207 13.07 -0.73 -7.67
C ARG A 207 11.81 -0.55 -8.52
N LEU A 208 11.99 -0.25 -9.81
CA LEU A 208 10.93 -0.27 -10.80
C LEU A 208 11.19 -1.41 -11.79
N GLN A 209 10.21 -2.28 -11.95
CA GLN A 209 10.25 -3.40 -12.89
C GLN A 209 9.17 -3.23 -13.95
N LEU A 210 9.54 -3.33 -15.22
CA LEU A 210 8.64 -3.25 -16.37
C LEU A 210 8.86 -4.51 -17.22
N GLY A 211 7.82 -5.26 -17.49
CA GLY A 211 7.98 -6.51 -18.22
C GLY A 211 6.69 -7.23 -18.54
N PHE A 212 6.86 -8.49 -18.88
CA PHE A 212 5.78 -9.39 -19.25
C PHE A 212 5.83 -10.64 -18.40
N SER A 213 4.64 -11.14 -18.04
CA SER A 213 4.50 -12.41 -17.34
C SER A 213 3.56 -13.34 -18.09
N GLY A 214 3.83 -14.64 -17.97
CA GLY A 214 2.95 -15.73 -18.38
C GLY A 214 2.47 -16.52 -17.17
N THR A 215 1.28 -17.12 -17.30
CA THR A 215 0.65 -17.96 -16.27
C THR A 215 0.68 -19.41 -16.73
N PRO A 216 1.74 -20.18 -16.42
CA PRO A 216 1.83 -21.60 -16.76
C PRO A 216 0.88 -22.45 -15.91
N ASP A 217 0.61 -22.04 -14.68
CA ASP A 217 -0.17 -22.80 -13.72
C ASP A 217 -1.36 -21.98 -13.22
N LEU A 218 -2.58 -22.49 -13.42
CA LEU A 218 -3.82 -21.78 -13.13
C LEU A 218 -4.96 -22.75 -12.84
N ASP A 219 -5.48 -22.68 -11.63
CA ASP A 219 -6.78 -23.22 -11.26
C ASP A 219 -7.65 -22.09 -10.67
N ALA A 220 -8.74 -21.80 -11.32
CA ALA A 220 -9.65 -20.73 -10.91
C ALA A 220 -10.81 -21.24 -10.04
N GLY A 221 -10.92 -22.58 -9.83
CA GLY A 221 -12.08 -23.22 -9.26
C GLY A 221 -13.29 -23.21 -10.20
N GLU A 222 -14.30 -24.00 -9.90
CA GLU A 222 -15.51 -24.16 -10.74
C GLU A 222 -16.37 -22.89 -10.82
N SER A 223 -16.23 -21.97 -9.86
CA SER A 223 -17.04 -20.75 -9.76
C SER A 223 -16.62 -19.59 -10.66
N VAL A 224 -15.45 -19.68 -11.31
CA VAL A 224 -14.93 -18.64 -12.20
C VAL A 224 -15.06 -19.07 -13.65
N THR A 225 -15.78 -18.27 -14.45
CA THR A 225 -15.78 -18.46 -15.90
C THR A 225 -14.37 -18.22 -16.45
N SER A 226 -13.66 -19.28 -16.80
CA SER A 226 -12.25 -19.28 -17.24
C SER A 226 -12.01 -18.46 -18.53
N THR A 227 -13.05 -18.05 -19.24
CA THR A 227 -13.01 -17.30 -20.50
C THR A 227 -12.44 -15.87 -20.38
N HIS A 228 -12.32 -15.31 -19.18
CA HIS A 228 -11.86 -13.94 -18.98
C HIS A 228 -10.48 -13.81 -18.30
N LEU A 229 -9.84 -14.93 -17.95
CA LEU A 229 -8.52 -14.92 -17.34
C LEU A 229 -7.43 -14.73 -18.39
N LYS A 230 -6.63 -13.67 -18.24
CA LYS A 230 -5.49 -13.42 -19.12
C LYS A 230 -4.29 -14.24 -18.66
N ARG A 231 -3.80 -15.14 -19.52
CA ARG A 231 -2.60 -15.93 -19.24
C ARG A 231 -1.31 -15.15 -19.46
N ASN A 232 -1.32 -14.13 -20.32
CA ASN A 232 -0.16 -13.27 -20.59
C ASN A 232 -0.53 -11.83 -20.27
N GLU A 233 0.33 -11.12 -19.59
CA GLU A 233 0.10 -9.74 -19.18
C GLU A 233 1.38 -8.92 -19.15
N ALA A 234 1.25 -7.63 -19.44
CA ALA A 234 2.28 -6.64 -19.14
C ALA A 234 2.13 -6.19 -17.70
N LEU A 235 3.25 -6.04 -17.02
CA LEU A 235 3.33 -5.66 -15.60
C LEU A 235 4.29 -4.50 -15.39
N ALA A 236 3.89 -3.59 -14.51
CA ALA A 236 4.75 -2.59 -13.89
C ALA A 236 4.70 -2.78 -12.37
N ASP A 237 5.85 -2.94 -11.72
CA ASP A 237 5.98 -3.14 -10.28
C ASP A 237 6.95 -2.12 -9.70
N LEU A 238 6.44 -1.29 -8.78
CA LEU A 238 7.23 -0.35 -8.01
C LEU A 238 7.39 -0.89 -6.59
N TYR A 239 8.63 -0.92 -6.10
CA TYR A 239 8.98 -1.27 -4.74
C TYR A 239 9.85 -0.19 -4.12
N LEU A 240 9.56 0.18 -2.87
CA LEU A 240 10.34 1.11 -2.08
C LEU A 240 10.48 0.61 -0.65
N GLU A 241 11.69 0.65 -0.11
CA GLU A 241 11.99 0.54 1.32
C GLU A 241 12.64 1.83 1.82
N TYR A 242 12.13 2.34 2.92
CA TYR A 242 12.54 3.57 3.58
C TYR A 242 13.02 3.27 5.00
N GLY A 243 14.07 3.93 5.46
CA GLY A 243 14.58 3.76 6.81
C GLY A 243 15.26 2.41 7.03
N LEU A 244 16.02 1.93 6.04
CA LEU A 244 16.73 0.66 6.13
C LEU A 244 17.68 0.60 7.34
N PRO A 245 17.72 -0.53 8.08
CA PRO A 245 18.58 -0.69 9.25
C PRO A 245 20.07 -0.51 8.92
N GLY A 246 20.82 0.11 9.85
CA GLY A 246 22.28 0.26 9.73
C GLY A 246 22.74 1.65 9.30
N LYS A 247 21.87 2.55 8.90
CA LYS A 247 22.25 3.94 8.63
C LYS A 247 22.72 4.61 9.93
N ARG A 248 23.96 5.11 9.95
CA ARG A 248 24.51 5.83 11.12
C ARG A 248 23.75 7.11 11.39
N GLY A 249 23.40 7.35 12.66
CA GLY A 249 22.68 8.56 13.09
C GLY A 249 21.21 8.60 12.72
N TYR A 250 20.66 7.53 12.10
CA TYR A 250 19.23 7.45 11.83
C TYR A 250 18.50 6.71 12.97
N GLU A 251 17.46 7.33 13.49
CA GLU A 251 16.69 6.84 14.63
C GLU A 251 15.23 6.57 14.24
N TYR A 252 14.61 5.59 14.91
CA TYR A 252 13.22 5.18 14.69
C TYR A 252 12.34 5.71 15.81
N THR A 253 12.10 7.02 15.80
CA THR A 253 11.37 7.74 16.85
C THR A 253 9.92 8.03 16.49
N ARG A 254 9.60 8.04 15.17
CA ARG A 254 8.27 8.37 14.65
C ARG A 254 7.67 7.17 13.93
N PRO A 255 6.34 7.01 13.93
CA PRO A 255 5.70 6.02 13.08
C PRO A 255 6.18 6.15 11.62
N PHE A 256 6.40 5.02 10.96
CA PHE A 256 6.91 4.92 9.59
C PHE A 256 8.34 5.45 9.36
N ASP A 257 9.16 5.65 10.39
CA ASP A 257 10.60 5.85 10.19
C ASP A 257 11.29 4.64 9.54
N TYR A 258 10.63 3.47 9.56
CA TYR A 258 10.82 2.39 8.60
C TYR A 258 9.49 2.04 7.95
N PHE A 259 9.48 1.91 6.62
CA PHE A 259 8.37 1.28 5.91
C PHE A 259 8.82 0.64 4.60
N ALA A 260 8.04 -0.35 4.12
CA ALA A 260 8.11 -0.88 2.77
C ALA A 260 6.79 -0.64 2.06
N PHE A 261 6.87 -0.25 0.78
CA PHE A 261 5.74 -0.01 -0.11
C PHE A 261 5.94 -0.76 -1.41
N GLN A 262 4.90 -1.38 -1.93
CA GLN A 262 4.87 -1.99 -3.25
C GLN A 262 3.54 -1.69 -3.93
N ALA A 263 3.59 -1.33 -5.21
CA ALA A 263 2.42 -1.20 -6.06
C ALA A 263 2.69 -1.87 -7.40
N SER A 264 1.76 -2.71 -7.85
CA SER A 264 1.86 -3.38 -9.15
C SER A 264 0.62 -3.08 -9.99
N LEU A 265 0.86 -2.74 -11.24
CA LEU A 265 -0.15 -2.56 -12.27
C LEU A 265 -0.02 -3.67 -13.31
N SER A 266 -1.15 -4.23 -13.75
CA SER A 266 -1.16 -5.21 -14.81
C SER A 266 -2.14 -4.84 -15.93
N SER A 267 -1.85 -5.32 -17.13
CA SER A 267 -2.78 -5.16 -18.27
C SER A 267 -4.06 -5.98 -18.11
N ALA A 268 -4.13 -6.85 -17.10
CA ALA A 268 -5.29 -7.70 -16.83
C ALA A 268 -6.30 -7.03 -15.87
N ASN A 269 -5.81 -6.45 -14.76
CA ASN A 269 -6.64 -5.95 -13.67
C ASN A 269 -6.52 -4.42 -13.44
N GLY A 270 -5.58 -3.74 -14.12
CA GLY A 270 -5.21 -2.38 -13.73
C GLY A 270 -4.36 -2.43 -12.46
N ILE A 271 -4.93 -2.23 -11.29
CA ILE A 271 -4.24 -2.39 -10.01
C ILE A 271 -4.26 -3.88 -9.63
N GLU A 272 -3.09 -4.50 -9.52
CA GLU A 272 -2.95 -5.91 -9.10
C GLU A 272 -2.63 -6.03 -7.62
N ASN A 273 -1.74 -5.19 -7.10
CA ASN A 273 -1.54 -5.07 -5.66
C ASN A 273 -1.07 -3.69 -5.21
N VAL A 274 -1.45 -3.35 -3.99
CA VAL A 274 -0.89 -2.24 -3.20
C VAL A 274 -0.60 -2.78 -1.82
N LEU A 275 0.65 -2.77 -1.42
CA LEU A 275 1.12 -3.35 -0.17
C LEU A 275 1.93 -2.29 0.56
N THR A 276 1.58 -2.01 1.81
CA THR A 276 2.37 -1.14 2.67
C THR A 276 2.50 -1.75 4.06
N ARG A 277 3.68 -1.62 4.65
CA ARG A 277 3.92 -1.96 6.05
C ARG A 277 4.90 -0.96 6.64
N GLY A 278 4.59 -0.42 7.79
CA GLY A 278 5.43 0.57 8.48
C GLY A 278 5.58 0.28 9.95
N LEU A 279 6.76 0.60 10.49
CA LEU A 279 7.03 0.54 11.91
C LEU A 279 6.22 1.63 12.63
N LEU A 280 5.33 1.24 13.54
CA LEU A 280 4.56 2.18 14.37
C LEU A 280 5.31 2.57 15.63
N LYS A 281 5.96 1.59 16.25
CA LYS A 281 6.79 1.76 17.43
C LYS A 281 7.82 0.65 17.52
N GLY A 282 9.08 0.98 17.73
CA GLY A 282 10.12 -0.03 17.82
C GLY A 282 11.42 0.48 18.36
N LYS A 283 12.40 -0.41 18.34
CA LYS A 283 13.76 -0.18 18.79
C LYS A 283 14.75 -0.72 17.80
N ALA A 284 15.81 0.05 17.49
CA ALA A 284 16.98 -0.47 16.80
C ALA A 284 17.77 -1.39 17.73
N TYR A 285 18.38 -2.41 17.14
CA TYR A 285 19.32 -3.30 17.83
C TYR A 285 20.51 -3.61 16.95
N ALA A 286 21.59 -4.04 17.58
CA ALA A 286 22.83 -4.44 16.93
C ALA A 286 23.36 -5.70 17.61
N GLU A 287 23.84 -6.66 16.81
CA GLU A 287 24.51 -7.86 17.30
C GLU A 287 25.86 -8.00 16.59
N GLY A 288 26.92 -7.93 17.38
CA GLY A 288 28.28 -7.87 16.87
C GLY A 288 28.49 -6.68 15.91
N GLU A 289 29.45 -6.85 15.01
CA GLU A 289 29.77 -5.84 14.00
C GLU A 289 28.90 -5.96 12.72
N ASN A 290 28.27 -7.10 12.53
CA ASN A 290 27.73 -7.53 11.24
C ASN A 290 26.23 -7.45 11.12
N LEU A 291 25.49 -7.32 12.23
CA LEU A 291 24.03 -7.32 12.21
C LEU A 291 23.47 -6.03 12.82
N ARG A 292 22.52 -5.44 12.09
CA ARG A 292 21.69 -4.30 12.52
C ARG A 292 20.26 -4.61 12.21
N GLY A 293 19.37 -4.25 13.13
CA GLY A 293 17.95 -4.49 12.94
C GLY A 293 17.07 -3.54 13.74
N ILE A 294 15.79 -3.65 13.50
CA ILE A 294 14.72 -2.99 14.25
C ILE A 294 13.69 -4.03 14.64
N VAL A 295 13.23 -3.98 15.88
CA VAL A 295 12.17 -4.84 16.40
C VAL A 295 11.04 -3.95 16.90
N GLY A 296 9.78 -4.33 16.63
CA GLY A 296 8.67 -3.52 17.08
C GLY A 296 7.30 -3.97 16.58
N LEU A 297 6.35 -3.04 16.74
CA LEU A 297 5.00 -3.12 16.22
C LEU A 297 4.93 -2.46 14.85
N TYR A 298 4.39 -3.21 13.88
CA TYR A 298 4.19 -2.76 12.50
C TYR A 298 2.70 -2.68 12.20
N GLY A 299 2.30 -1.65 11.45
CA GLY A 299 1.01 -1.57 10.79
C GLY A 299 1.15 -1.95 9.32
N SER A 300 0.15 -2.61 8.75
CA SER A 300 0.12 -2.99 7.35
C SER A 300 -1.25 -2.77 6.72
N TYR A 301 -1.23 -2.40 5.45
CA TYR A 301 -2.37 -2.44 4.54
C TYR A 301 -1.94 -3.19 3.29
N ASP A 302 -2.66 -4.26 2.97
CA ASP A 302 -2.44 -5.12 1.83
C ASP A 302 -3.71 -5.18 0.98
N TYR A 303 -3.57 -4.94 -0.33
CA TYR A 303 -4.57 -5.19 -1.37
C TYR A 303 -3.93 -6.07 -2.44
N ILE A 304 -4.52 -7.24 -2.72
CA ILE A 304 -3.98 -8.26 -3.63
C ILE A 304 -5.11 -8.80 -4.50
N TYR A 305 -4.92 -8.75 -5.82
CA TYR A 305 -5.92 -9.17 -6.81
C TYR A 305 -5.28 -9.96 -7.98
N PRO A 306 -4.98 -11.26 -7.80
CA PRO A 306 -4.30 -12.08 -8.82
C PRO A 306 -5.22 -12.67 -9.90
N GLN A 307 -6.34 -12.05 -10.25
CA GLN A 307 -7.36 -12.46 -11.22
C GLN A 307 -8.27 -13.62 -10.77
N THR A 308 -7.86 -14.54 -9.91
CA THR A 308 -8.64 -15.69 -9.43
C THR A 308 -9.44 -15.38 -8.18
N PHE A 309 -8.83 -14.69 -7.25
CA PHE A 309 -9.44 -14.23 -6.01
C PHE A 309 -8.96 -12.82 -5.66
N ARG A 310 -9.45 -12.28 -4.59
CA ARG A 310 -9.09 -10.96 -4.07
C ARG A 310 -9.01 -11.03 -2.54
N VAL A 311 -8.01 -10.38 -1.98
CA VAL A 311 -7.82 -10.26 -0.54
C VAL A 311 -7.29 -8.87 -0.21
N SER A 312 -7.84 -8.29 0.86
CA SER A 312 -7.32 -7.05 1.43
C SER A 312 -7.30 -7.17 2.94
N SER A 313 -6.21 -6.77 3.56
CA SER A 313 -6.02 -6.85 5.00
C SER A 313 -5.46 -5.55 5.56
N THR A 314 -6.09 -5.06 6.62
CA THR A 314 -5.55 -3.99 7.46
C THR A 314 -5.19 -4.58 8.81
N GLY A 315 -3.89 -4.60 9.16
CA GLY A 315 -3.42 -5.39 10.29
C GLY A 315 -2.29 -4.77 11.10
N LEU A 316 -2.07 -5.38 12.27
CA LEU A 316 -0.96 -5.08 13.17
C LEU A 316 -0.14 -6.35 13.37
N SER A 317 1.19 -6.23 13.35
CA SER A 317 2.12 -7.35 13.51
C SER A 317 3.29 -6.96 14.39
N LEU A 318 3.77 -7.92 15.16
CA LEU A 318 5.04 -7.82 15.88
C LEU A 318 6.12 -8.52 15.06
N GLY A 319 7.35 -8.01 15.11
CA GLY A 319 8.46 -8.67 14.44
C GLY A 319 9.67 -7.80 14.26
N THR A 320 10.52 -8.22 13.34
CA THR A 320 11.80 -7.60 13.10
C THR A 320 12.09 -7.39 11.62
N THR A 321 12.82 -6.34 11.33
CA THR A 321 13.49 -6.13 10.04
C THR A 321 14.97 -5.96 10.32
N LEU A 322 15.82 -6.67 9.58
CA LEU A 322 17.25 -6.70 9.83
C LEU A 322 18.08 -6.64 8.55
N GLN A 323 19.32 -6.28 8.72
CA GLN A 323 20.39 -6.44 7.75
C GLN A 323 21.59 -7.09 8.39
N TRP A 324 22.12 -8.12 7.71
CA TRP A 324 23.25 -8.91 8.15
C TRP A 324 24.31 -9.02 7.05
N HIS A 325 25.56 -8.77 7.39
CA HIS A 325 26.72 -8.91 6.51
C HIS A 325 27.55 -10.16 6.90
N PRO A 326 27.18 -11.36 6.45
CA PRO A 326 27.97 -12.58 6.75
C PRO A 326 29.39 -12.51 6.19
N SER A 327 29.60 -11.77 5.10
CA SER A 327 30.91 -11.53 4.52
C SER A 327 30.97 -10.19 3.78
N LYS A 328 32.11 -9.85 3.21
CA LYS A 328 32.25 -8.63 2.38
C LYS A 328 31.47 -8.71 1.07
N ASP A 329 31.24 -9.92 0.57
CA ASP A 329 30.58 -10.17 -0.71
C ASP A 329 29.05 -10.35 -0.57
N PHE A 330 28.58 -10.78 0.58
CA PHE A 330 27.17 -11.10 0.81
C PHE A 330 26.53 -10.20 1.85
N THR A 331 25.31 -9.78 1.56
CA THR A 331 24.41 -9.09 2.51
C THR A 331 23.06 -9.76 2.48
N VAL A 332 22.48 -10.00 3.64
CA VAL A 332 21.11 -10.47 3.80
C VAL A 332 20.28 -9.35 4.44
N LEU A 333 19.22 -8.94 3.76
CA LEU A 333 18.18 -8.09 4.32
C LEU A 333 16.94 -8.96 4.54
N GLY A 334 16.21 -8.77 5.64
CA GLY A 334 15.05 -9.61 5.89
C GLY A 334 14.06 -9.00 6.87
N SER A 335 12.83 -9.48 6.80
CA SER A 335 11.76 -9.16 7.75
C SER A 335 11.02 -10.43 8.12
N ALA A 336 10.70 -10.57 9.40
CA ALA A 336 9.83 -11.62 9.92
C ALA A 336 8.77 -10.99 10.83
N LEU A 337 7.51 -11.06 10.43
CA LEU A 337 6.39 -10.42 11.11
C LEU A 337 5.28 -11.45 11.31
N ALA A 338 4.63 -11.40 12.48
CA ALA A 338 3.44 -12.16 12.78
C ALA A 338 2.42 -11.30 13.54
N GLY A 339 1.15 -11.44 13.21
CA GLY A 339 0.11 -10.59 13.79
C GLY A 339 -1.29 -10.99 13.36
N ALA A 340 -2.19 -10.03 13.36
CA ALA A 340 -3.56 -10.22 12.91
C ALA A 340 -4.08 -8.97 12.19
N GLY A 341 -5.02 -9.18 11.27
CA GLY A 341 -5.68 -8.12 10.52
C GLY A 341 -7.18 -8.31 10.41
N TYR A 342 -7.87 -7.25 10.09
CA TYR A 342 -9.24 -7.26 9.59
C TYR A 342 -9.16 -7.42 8.08
N THR A 343 -9.68 -8.53 7.57
CA THR A 343 -9.41 -8.99 6.21
C THR A 343 -10.71 -9.21 5.45
N ALA A 344 -10.77 -8.65 4.24
CA ALA A 344 -11.80 -8.92 3.24
C ALA A 344 -11.24 -9.94 2.23
N VAL A 345 -12.04 -10.95 1.88
CA VAL A 345 -11.66 -12.00 0.93
C VAL A 345 -12.84 -12.42 0.06
N GLY A 346 -12.60 -12.72 -1.20
CA GLY A 346 -13.62 -13.19 -2.13
C GLY A 346 -13.08 -13.72 -3.44
N THR A 347 -13.97 -14.35 -4.21
CA THR A 347 -13.66 -14.81 -5.57
C THR A 347 -13.66 -13.63 -6.54
N ALA A 348 -12.63 -13.51 -7.35
CA ALA A 348 -12.57 -12.51 -8.39
C ALA A 348 -13.60 -12.78 -9.49
N ARG A 349 -14.20 -11.71 -10.03
CA ARG A 349 -15.15 -11.78 -11.14
C ARG A 349 -16.37 -12.67 -10.87
N SER A 350 -16.83 -12.71 -9.64
CA SER A 350 -18.13 -13.27 -9.31
C SER A 350 -19.23 -12.56 -10.11
N THR A 351 -20.28 -13.30 -10.45
CA THR A 351 -21.47 -12.74 -11.11
C THR A 351 -22.39 -11.99 -10.14
N VAL A 352 -22.09 -12.05 -8.84
CA VAL A 352 -22.85 -11.42 -7.77
C VAL A 352 -22.03 -10.27 -7.18
N ASP A 353 -22.54 -9.05 -7.27
CA ASP A 353 -21.96 -7.89 -6.58
C ASP A 353 -21.94 -8.17 -5.06
N GLY A 354 -20.82 -7.87 -4.39
CA GLY A 354 -20.65 -8.10 -2.97
C GLY A 354 -20.28 -9.53 -2.57
N ASP A 355 -19.79 -10.37 -3.49
CA ASP A 355 -19.35 -11.74 -3.20
C ASP A 355 -17.95 -11.77 -2.55
N TYR A 356 -17.87 -11.18 -1.37
CA TYR A 356 -16.70 -11.24 -0.51
C TYR A 356 -17.13 -11.14 0.96
N HIS A 357 -16.25 -11.56 1.86
CA HIS A 357 -16.52 -11.67 3.28
C HIS A 357 -15.43 -11.00 4.09
N TYR A 358 -15.78 -10.53 5.27
CA TYR A 358 -14.83 -10.01 6.25
C TYR A 358 -14.58 -11.04 7.36
N GLY A 359 -13.34 -11.12 7.82
CA GLY A 359 -12.95 -11.94 8.96
C GLY A 359 -11.71 -11.38 9.66
N LEU A 360 -11.47 -11.89 10.88
CA LEU A 360 -10.18 -11.71 11.54
C LEU A 360 -9.20 -12.71 10.97
N ALA A 361 -8.00 -12.24 10.62
CA ALA A 361 -6.97 -13.08 10.03
C ALA A 361 -5.67 -12.99 10.85
N PRO A 362 -5.32 -14.02 11.63
CA PRO A 362 -3.92 -14.28 11.91
C PRO A 362 -3.13 -14.24 10.62
N GLN A 363 -2.02 -13.51 10.60
CA GLN A 363 -1.24 -13.29 9.37
C GLN A 363 0.25 -13.29 9.65
N GLY A 364 1.02 -13.70 8.65
CA GLY A 364 2.47 -13.77 8.70
C GLY A 364 3.14 -13.23 7.46
N LEU A 365 4.35 -12.72 7.63
CA LEU A 365 5.21 -12.30 6.54
C LEU A 365 6.65 -12.71 6.83
N LEU A 366 7.26 -13.38 5.87
CA LEU A 366 8.70 -13.62 5.80
C LEU A 366 9.21 -13.00 4.50
N ALA A 367 10.22 -12.14 4.59
CA ALA A 367 10.88 -11.57 3.43
C ALA A 367 12.40 -11.65 3.61
N ALA A 368 13.10 -12.00 2.55
CA ALA A 368 14.55 -12.05 2.52
C ALA A 368 15.07 -11.55 1.17
N ARG A 369 16.13 -10.75 1.20
CA ARG A 369 16.91 -10.37 0.03
C ARG A 369 18.36 -10.75 0.26
N LEU A 370 18.87 -11.69 -0.53
CA LEU A 370 20.27 -12.03 -0.56
C LEU A 370 20.97 -11.22 -1.66
N VAL A 371 21.88 -10.36 -1.27
CA VAL A 371 22.65 -9.50 -2.20
C VAL A 371 24.07 -10.05 -2.33
N TYR A 372 24.48 -10.28 -3.57
CA TYR A 372 25.86 -10.62 -3.91
C TYR A 372 26.58 -9.41 -4.49
N ARG A 373 27.46 -8.81 -3.69
CA ARG A 373 28.20 -7.56 -4.02
C ARG A 373 27.20 -6.47 -4.45
N ASP A 374 27.43 -5.88 -5.62
CA ASP A 374 26.56 -4.92 -6.32
C ASP A 374 26.00 -5.50 -7.64
N ARG A 375 26.13 -6.83 -7.86
CA ARG A 375 25.86 -7.50 -9.13
C ARG A 375 24.53 -8.21 -9.19
N ALA A 376 24.13 -8.87 -8.12
CA ALA A 376 22.93 -9.69 -8.13
C ALA A 376 22.18 -9.65 -6.81
N ALA A 377 20.88 -9.87 -6.88
CA ALA A 377 20.04 -10.09 -5.71
C ALA A 377 19.02 -11.21 -5.96
N ILE A 378 18.75 -11.98 -4.90
CA ILE A 378 17.60 -12.89 -4.84
C ILE A 378 16.64 -12.33 -3.78
N ASP A 379 15.43 -12.02 -4.20
CA ASP A 379 14.33 -11.63 -3.32
C ASP A 379 13.40 -12.82 -3.14
N LEU A 380 13.02 -13.11 -1.89
CA LEU A 380 12.03 -14.10 -1.51
C LEU A 380 11.06 -13.45 -0.53
N THR A 381 9.76 -13.56 -0.79
CA THR A 381 8.73 -13.08 0.14
C THR A 381 7.61 -14.11 0.20
N ALA A 382 7.20 -14.46 1.41
CA ALA A 382 6.02 -15.28 1.67
C ALA A 382 5.07 -14.51 2.59
N ARG A 383 3.78 -14.51 2.26
CA ARG A 383 2.69 -13.97 3.07
C ARG A 383 1.63 -15.04 3.24
N GLU A 384 1.02 -15.04 4.41
CA GLU A 384 -0.10 -15.92 4.72
C GLU A 384 -1.16 -15.16 5.52
N TYR A 385 -2.43 -15.41 5.18
CA TYR A 385 -3.61 -14.90 5.86
C TYR A 385 -4.55 -16.06 6.14
N PHE A 386 -4.79 -16.37 7.40
CA PHE A 386 -5.77 -17.37 7.84
C PHE A 386 -7.04 -16.65 8.28
N VAL A 387 -7.98 -16.46 7.35
CA VAL A 387 -9.20 -15.68 7.57
C VAL A 387 -10.25 -16.55 8.25
N THR A 388 -10.69 -16.15 9.44
CA THR A 388 -11.66 -16.88 10.25
C THR A 388 -13.04 -16.23 10.21
N HIS A 389 -14.10 -17.01 10.49
CA HIS A 389 -15.49 -16.55 10.57
C HIS A 389 -15.99 -15.90 9.27
N VAL A 390 -15.58 -16.44 8.14
CA VAL A 390 -15.96 -15.98 6.81
C VAL A 390 -17.33 -16.55 6.46
N GLY A 391 -18.22 -15.68 6.02
CA GLY A 391 -19.55 -16.04 5.54
C GLY A 391 -20.68 -15.66 6.49
N ALA A 392 -21.79 -15.28 5.90
CA ALA A 392 -23.02 -14.90 6.61
C ALA A 392 -23.79 -16.09 7.21
N ALA A 393 -23.33 -17.32 6.96
CA ALA A 393 -23.97 -18.53 7.42
C ALA A 393 -23.68 -18.78 8.91
N SER A 394 -24.63 -19.35 9.60
CA SER A 394 -24.64 -19.63 11.04
C SER A 394 -23.50 -20.53 11.54
N ARG A 395 -22.67 -21.08 10.68
CA ARG A 395 -21.59 -22.03 11.00
C ARG A 395 -20.18 -21.56 10.66
N GLY A 396 -19.98 -20.36 10.13
CA GLY A 396 -18.67 -19.78 9.86
C GLY A 396 -17.71 -20.69 9.07
N GLY A 397 -17.18 -20.21 7.97
CA GLY A 397 -16.09 -20.84 7.24
C GLY A 397 -14.71 -20.29 7.64
N HIS A 398 -13.67 -20.78 6.99
CA HIS A 398 -12.34 -20.20 7.05
C HIS A 398 -11.65 -20.30 5.70
N GLU A 399 -10.70 -19.42 5.49
CA GLU A 399 -9.89 -19.42 4.27
C GLU A 399 -8.42 -19.29 4.60
N ASN A 400 -7.59 -20.05 3.92
CA ASN A 400 -6.15 -19.92 3.95
C ASN A 400 -5.65 -19.33 2.63
N ILE A 401 -4.96 -18.20 2.68
CA ILE A 401 -4.44 -17.51 1.53
C ILE A 401 -2.93 -17.35 1.68
N ALA A 402 -2.19 -17.92 0.75
CA ALA A 402 -0.75 -17.81 0.70
C ALA A 402 -0.30 -17.12 -0.60
N ARG A 403 0.71 -16.23 -0.47
CA ARG A 403 1.39 -15.60 -1.60
C ARG A 403 2.89 -15.75 -1.46
N VAL A 404 3.51 -16.24 -2.52
CA VAL A 404 4.96 -16.39 -2.61
C VAL A 404 5.46 -15.55 -3.80
N ASP A 405 6.45 -14.71 -3.57
CA ASP A 405 7.14 -13.90 -4.58
C ASP A 405 8.64 -14.26 -4.53
N ALA A 406 9.19 -14.72 -5.64
CA ALA A 406 10.60 -15.05 -5.77
C ALA A 406 11.16 -14.35 -7.01
N ALA A 407 12.23 -13.57 -6.85
CA ALA A 407 12.84 -12.87 -7.96
C ALA A 407 14.38 -12.98 -7.93
N PHE A 408 14.98 -13.20 -9.09
CA PHE A 408 16.41 -13.04 -9.30
C PHE A 408 16.65 -11.81 -10.16
N THR A 409 17.46 -10.88 -9.68
CA THR A 409 17.83 -9.66 -10.39
C THR A 409 19.32 -9.65 -10.65
N TRP A 410 19.69 -9.47 -11.91
CA TRP A 410 21.05 -9.25 -12.35
C TRP A 410 21.25 -7.81 -12.82
N ARG A 411 22.20 -7.09 -12.23
CA ARG A 411 22.59 -5.75 -12.66
C ARG A 411 23.49 -5.84 -13.89
N ILE A 412 23.09 -5.16 -14.96
CA ILE A 412 23.87 -5.09 -16.19
C ILE A 412 24.90 -3.95 -16.08
N GLN A 413 24.41 -2.72 -15.87
CA GLN A 413 25.28 -1.53 -15.77
C GLN A 413 24.54 -0.40 -15.05
N GLY A 414 25.20 0.31 -14.14
CA GLY A 414 24.61 1.42 -13.40
C GLY A 414 23.30 1.01 -12.69
N PRO A 415 22.20 1.74 -12.84
CA PRO A 415 20.90 1.39 -12.26
C PRO A 415 20.15 0.31 -13.07
N HIS A 416 20.65 -0.12 -14.22
CA HIS A 416 19.95 -1.00 -15.14
C HIS A 416 20.20 -2.48 -14.86
N GLY A 417 19.14 -3.28 -14.82
CA GLY A 417 19.19 -4.72 -14.61
C GLY A 417 18.09 -5.46 -15.35
N VAL A 418 18.16 -6.77 -15.26
CA VAL A 418 17.11 -7.71 -15.73
C VAL A 418 16.72 -8.58 -14.56
N SER A 419 15.42 -8.86 -14.44
CA SER A 419 14.89 -9.75 -13.41
C SER A 419 14.06 -10.86 -14.03
N ILE A 420 14.15 -12.05 -13.43
CA ILE A 420 13.18 -13.13 -13.61
C ILE A 420 12.43 -13.25 -12.29
N LYS A 421 11.10 -13.29 -12.37
CA LYS A 421 10.24 -13.31 -11.19
C LYS A 421 9.21 -14.43 -11.32
N TYR A 422 9.03 -15.18 -10.23
CA TYR A 422 7.91 -16.10 -10.02
C TYR A 422 6.98 -15.50 -8.96
N LEU A 423 5.68 -15.59 -9.20
CA LEU A 423 4.64 -15.16 -8.28
C LEU A 423 3.59 -16.25 -8.18
N GLY A 424 3.48 -16.89 -7.01
CA GLY A 424 2.47 -17.88 -6.66
C GLY A 424 1.42 -17.28 -5.74
N ASN A 425 0.15 -17.46 -6.05
CA ASN A 425 -0.99 -17.08 -5.24
C ASN A 425 -1.88 -18.30 -5.05
N PHE A 426 -2.23 -18.62 -3.80
CA PHE A 426 -2.96 -19.80 -3.40
C PHE A 426 -4.08 -19.39 -2.46
N ARG A 427 -5.26 -19.97 -2.61
CA ARG A 427 -6.41 -19.80 -1.74
C ARG A 427 -7.12 -21.12 -1.58
N ASP A 428 -7.25 -21.57 -0.33
CA ASP A 428 -8.06 -22.70 0.07
C ASP A 428 -9.15 -22.21 1.02
N ALA A 429 -10.40 -22.42 0.66
CA ALA A 429 -11.57 -21.99 1.43
C ALA A 429 -12.41 -23.19 1.81
N TYR A 430 -12.86 -23.22 3.06
CA TYR A 430 -13.76 -24.22 3.60
C TYR A 430 -15.06 -23.56 4.07
N TYR A 431 -16.17 -23.99 3.48
CA TYR A 431 -17.51 -23.53 3.83
C TYR A 431 -18.39 -24.72 4.20
N PRO A 432 -18.81 -24.87 5.48
CA PRO A 432 -19.58 -26.03 5.94
C PRO A 432 -20.84 -26.33 5.14
N ASP A 433 -21.48 -25.28 4.60
CA ASP A 433 -22.74 -25.39 3.87
C ASP A 433 -22.60 -25.30 2.35
N ALA A 434 -21.41 -24.89 1.82
CA ALA A 434 -21.19 -24.66 0.38
C ALA A 434 -20.05 -25.49 -0.21
N GLY A 435 -19.31 -26.24 0.62
CA GLY A 435 -18.19 -27.08 0.20
C GLY A 435 -16.85 -26.34 0.15
N ASP A 436 -15.84 -27.06 -0.29
CA ASP A 436 -14.46 -26.60 -0.33
C ASP A 436 -14.17 -25.94 -1.71
N LEU A 437 -13.36 -24.89 -1.67
CA LEU A 437 -12.89 -24.20 -2.88
C LEU A 437 -11.37 -24.06 -2.82
N SER A 438 -10.67 -24.53 -3.85
CA SER A 438 -9.22 -24.27 -4.03
C SER A 438 -9.00 -23.47 -5.30
N GLN A 439 -8.16 -22.46 -5.20
CA GLN A 439 -7.78 -21.60 -6.31
C GLN A 439 -6.28 -21.33 -6.25
N HIS A 440 -5.59 -21.42 -7.40
CA HIS A 440 -4.19 -21.02 -7.46
C HIS A 440 -3.83 -20.38 -8.80
N ARG A 441 -2.81 -19.55 -8.75
CA ARG A 441 -2.22 -18.92 -9.94
C ARG A 441 -0.72 -18.75 -9.75
N GLY A 442 0.06 -19.44 -10.60
CA GLY A 442 1.51 -19.29 -10.69
C GLY A 442 1.90 -18.54 -11.97
N THR A 443 2.63 -17.43 -11.84
CA THR A 443 3.12 -16.64 -12.97
C THR A 443 4.63 -16.56 -12.98
N VAL A 444 5.21 -16.57 -14.18
CA VAL A 444 6.65 -16.34 -14.41
C VAL A 444 6.79 -15.18 -15.37
N GLY A 445 7.66 -14.24 -15.03
CA GLY A 445 7.88 -13.03 -15.84
C GLY A 445 9.34 -12.65 -15.99
N ILE A 446 9.61 -11.89 -17.04
CA ILE A 446 10.92 -11.27 -17.32
C ILE A 446 10.72 -9.76 -17.34
N PHE A 447 11.60 -9.05 -16.64
CA PHE A 447 11.48 -7.63 -16.40
C PHE A 447 12.78 -6.88 -16.68
N TYR A 448 12.68 -5.78 -17.38
CA TYR A 448 13.64 -4.71 -17.25
C TYR A 448 13.51 -4.11 -15.85
N THR A 449 14.64 -3.91 -15.17
CA THR A 449 14.66 -3.46 -13.78
C THR A 449 15.52 -2.21 -13.65
N LEU A 450 14.93 -1.15 -13.08
CA LEU A 450 15.64 0.07 -12.71
C LEU A 450 15.84 0.07 -11.18
N LEU A 451 17.09 0.20 -10.74
CA LEU A 451 17.53 0.12 -9.34
C LEU A 451 17.92 1.51 -8.83
N GLY A 452 17.36 1.93 -7.70
CA GLY A 452 17.65 3.23 -7.07
C GLY A 452 18.75 3.21 -6.02
N SER A 453 19.49 2.11 -5.87
CA SER A 453 20.61 1.97 -4.95
C SER A 453 21.73 1.12 -5.56
N GLU A 454 22.97 1.52 -5.30
CA GLU A 454 24.14 0.81 -5.83
C GLU A 454 24.26 -0.63 -5.32
N ARG A 455 23.78 -0.92 -4.10
CA ARG A 455 23.93 -2.23 -3.43
C ARG A 455 22.60 -2.93 -3.17
N PHE A 456 21.60 -2.78 -4.00
CA PHE A 456 20.28 -3.39 -3.82
C PHE A 456 19.65 -3.11 -2.44
N GLY A 457 19.89 -1.92 -1.87
CA GLY A 457 19.39 -1.53 -0.56
C GLY A 457 20.32 -1.92 0.62
N ALA A 458 21.43 -2.58 0.36
CA ALA A 458 22.40 -2.91 1.41
C ALA A 458 23.11 -1.65 1.93
N VAL A 459 22.84 -1.30 3.20
CA VAL A 459 23.50 -0.19 3.89
C VAL A 459 24.88 -0.61 4.37
N ASN A 460 25.87 0.21 4.13
CA ASN A 460 27.21 -0.02 4.64
C ASN A 460 27.45 0.85 5.89
N TRP A 461 27.72 0.22 7.03
CA TRP A 461 28.02 0.90 8.30
C TRP A 461 29.47 0.65 8.81
N ARG A 462 30.31 -0.04 8.04
CA ARG A 462 31.70 -0.32 8.34
C ARG A 462 32.64 0.76 7.80
#